data_8d9f11bd4ea7a032589be7049be8bd1a
#
_entry.id   8d9f11bd4ea7a032589be7049be8bd1a
#
_cell.length_a   1.000
_cell.length_b   1.000
_cell.length_c   1.000
_cell.angle_alpha   90.00
_cell.angle_beta   90.00
_cell.angle_gamma   90.00
#
_symmetry.space_group_name_H-M   'P 1'
#
loop_
_entity.id
_entity.type
_entity.pdbx_description
1 polymer ?
#
loop_
_entity_poly.entity_id
_entity_poly.type
_entity_poly.pdbx_seq_one_letter_code
_entity_poly.pdbx_strand_id
1 'polypeptide(L)'
;MQIDIKGTNLELTQAIKDYVNEKIGGLEKFFDQILEAKVEVGLTTKHHQKGKIFRAEANLEVPQKHIIRAEAEREDLYMAINEVKDELQIQLKKYKEKMRGNFKF
;
A
#
# COMPACT_ATOMS: atom_id res chain seq x y z
N MET A 1 11.39 6.68 4.42
CA MET A 1 10.41 6.58 3.32
C MET A 1 9.45 7.77 3.40
N GLN A 2 9.18 8.37 2.26
CA GLN A 2 8.16 9.42 2.16
C GLN A 2 6.85 8.79 1.75
N ILE A 3 5.75 9.15 2.42
CA ILE A 3 4.42 8.60 2.12
C ILE A 3 3.52 9.74 1.66
N ASP A 4 3.05 9.65 0.42
CA ASP A 4 2.08 10.58 -0.13
C ASP A 4 0.73 9.91 -0.19
N ILE A 5 -0.29 10.55 0.36
CA ILE A 5 -1.63 9.98 0.44
C ILE A 5 -2.60 10.85 -0.33
N LYS A 6 -3.37 10.24 -1.22
CA LYS A 6 -4.40 10.93 -2.00
C LYS A 6 -5.75 10.30 -1.72
N GLY A 7 -6.78 11.15 -1.54
CA GLY A 7 -8.16 10.70 -1.42
C GLY A 7 -8.91 10.94 -2.71
N THR A 8 -9.70 9.98 -3.15
CA THR A 8 -10.51 10.08 -4.36
C THR A 8 -11.96 9.80 -4.00
N ASN A 9 -12.83 10.79 -4.21
CA ASN A 9 -14.25 10.72 -3.82
C ASN A 9 -14.41 10.41 -2.32
N LEU A 10 -13.45 10.85 -1.52
CA LEU A 10 -13.39 10.54 -0.11
C LEU A 10 -12.57 11.62 0.58
N GLU A 11 -13.07 12.12 1.72
CA GLU A 11 -12.33 13.06 2.51
C GLU A 11 -11.25 12.32 3.32
N LEU A 12 -10.03 12.79 3.24
CA LEU A 12 -8.93 12.24 4.04
C LEU A 12 -9.01 12.79 5.45
N THR A 13 -9.56 11.99 6.36
CA THR A 13 -9.58 12.37 7.77
C THR A 13 -8.21 12.11 8.39
N GLN A 14 -7.97 12.69 9.56
CA GLN A 14 -6.71 12.45 10.27
C GLN A 14 -6.57 10.96 10.64
N ALA A 15 -7.69 10.33 11.01
CA ALA A 15 -7.68 8.91 11.35
C ALA A 15 -7.23 8.03 10.17
N ILE A 16 -7.69 8.36 8.97
CA ILE A 16 -7.29 7.63 7.77
C ILE A 16 -5.80 7.83 7.49
N LYS A 17 -5.33 9.08 7.59
CA LYS A 17 -3.91 9.38 7.38
C LYS A 17 -3.03 8.64 8.37
N ASP A 18 -3.43 8.65 9.63
CA ASP A 18 -2.67 7.98 10.69
C ASP A 18 -2.60 6.48 10.45
N TYR A 19 -3.72 5.88 10.04
CA TYR A 19 -3.77 4.46 9.77
C TYR A 19 -2.87 4.06 8.60
N VAL A 20 -2.92 4.84 7.51
CA VAL A 20 -2.06 4.59 6.35
C VAL A 20 -0.60 4.73 6.75
N ASN A 21 -0.25 5.79 7.47
CA ASN A 21 1.14 6.01 7.89
C ASN A 21 1.64 4.90 8.80
N GLU A 22 0.80 4.39 9.69
CA GLU A 22 1.17 3.29 10.56
C GLU A 22 1.38 2.00 9.76
N LYS A 23 0.42 1.63 8.92
CA LYS A 23 0.47 0.35 8.19
C LYS A 23 1.53 0.35 7.10
N ILE A 24 1.54 1.38 6.27
CA ILE A 24 2.50 1.45 5.16
C ILE A 24 3.89 1.80 5.68
N GLY A 25 3.98 2.73 6.62
CA GLY A 25 5.26 3.07 7.23
C GLY A 25 5.91 1.90 7.95
N GLY A 26 5.10 1.04 8.55
CA GLY A 26 5.59 -0.16 9.23
C GLY A 26 6.28 -1.16 8.30
N LEU A 27 6.10 -1.03 6.99
CA LEU A 27 6.76 -1.93 6.03
C LEU A 27 8.28 -1.74 6.00
N GLU A 28 8.79 -0.63 6.51
CA GLU A 28 10.23 -0.39 6.55
C GLU A 28 10.98 -1.44 7.38
N LYS A 29 10.31 -2.07 8.33
CA LYS A 29 10.95 -3.13 9.13
C LYS A 29 11.21 -4.39 8.30
N PHE A 30 10.57 -4.55 7.17
CA PHE A 30 10.79 -5.69 6.29
C PHE A 30 11.79 -5.37 5.19
N PHE A 31 11.88 -4.11 4.81
CA PHE A 31 12.83 -3.66 3.80
C PHE A 31 13.05 -2.15 4.00
N ASP A 32 14.25 -1.77 4.42
CA ASP A 32 14.54 -0.40 4.82
C ASP A 32 14.91 0.54 3.67
N GLN A 33 14.95 0.05 2.45
CA GLN A 33 15.33 0.84 1.28
C GLN A 33 14.13 1.28 0.44
N ILE A 34 12.96 1.43 1.05
CA ILE A 34 11.80 1.97 0.35
C ILE A 34 11.99 3.48 0.24
N LEU A 35 12.06 3.97 -0.99
CA LEU A 35 12.31 5.39 -1.25
C LEU A 35 11.06 6.22 -1.04
N GLU A 36 9.94 5.76 -1.59
CA GLU A 36 8.69 6.50 -1.55
C GLU A 36 7.51 5.55 -1.63
N ALA A 37 6.42 5.91 -0.97
CA ALA A 37 5.15 5.20 -1.09
C ALA A 37 4.08 6.18 -1.55
N LYS A 38 3.41 5.86 -2.65
CA LYS A 38 2.26 6.64 -3.11
C LYS A 38 1.01 5.82 -2.85
N VAL A 39 0.13 6.35 -2.01
CA VAL A 39 -1.06 5.66 -1.57
C VAL A 39 -2.29 6.43 -2.01
N GLU A 40 -3.22 5.74 -2.62
CA GLU A 40 -4.51 6.33 -2.97
C GLU A 40 -5.61 5.52 -2.30
N VAL A 41 -6.52 6.23 -1.62
CA VAL A 41 -7.69 5.63 -0.99
C VAL A 41 -8.92 6.35 -1.50
N GLY A 42 -10.00 5.61 -1.68
CA GLY A 42 -11.17 6.25 -2.24
C GLY A 42 -12.41 5.38 -2.17
N LEU A 43 -13.50 6.03 -2.53
CA LEU A 43 -14.79 5.38 -2.71
C LEU A 43 -14.90 5.07 -4.19
N THR A 44 -15.18 3.84 -4.55
CA THR A 44 -15.29 3.49 -5.96
C THR A 44 -16.61 4.02 -6.53
N THR A 45 -16.60 4.29 -7.84
CA THR A 45 -17.81 4.71 -8.53
C THR A 45 -18.65 3.53 -9.00
N LYS A 46 -18.21 2.33 -8.75
CA LYS A 46 -18.97 1.14 -9.10
C LYS A 46 -20.13 1.00 -8.14
N HIS A 47 -21.32 1.21 -8.67
CA HIS A 47 -22.52 1.07 -7.87
C HIS A 47 -22.95 -0.38 -7.86
N HIS A 48 -22.77 -1.02 -6.74
CA HIS A 48 -23.31 -2.34 -6.53
C HIS A 48 -24.48 -2.24 -5.58
N GLN A 49 -25.37 -3.19 -5.70
CA GLN A 49 -26.55 -3.22 -4.84
C GLN A 49 -26.21 -3.40 -3.36
N LYS A 50 -24.96 -3.60 -3.04
CA LYS A 50 -24.51 -3.90 -1.68
C LYS A 50 -23.89 -2.72 -0.95
N GLY A 51 -24.07 -1.50 -1.45
CA GLY A 51 -23.58 -0.32 -0.75
C GLY A 51 -22.22 0.17 -1.22
N LYS A 52 -21.52 0.85 -0.32
CA LYS A 52 -20.26 1.53 -0.66
C LYS A 52 -19.10 0.55 -0.70
N ILE A 53 -18.29 0.67 -1.73
CA ILE A 53 -17.05 -0.10 -1.85
C ILE A 53 -15.89 0.88 -1.80
N PHE A 54 -14.95 0.63 -0.91
CA PHE A 54 -13.74 1.43 -0.77
C PHE A 54 -12.58 0.72 -1.45
N ARG A 55 -11.70 1.53 -2.01
CA ARG A 55 -10.53 1.02 -2.70
C ARG A 55 -9.27 1.62 -2.07
N ALA A 56 -8.25 0.80 -1.92
CA ALA A 56 -6.93 1.26 -1.51
C ALA A 56 -5.92 0.73 -2.51
N GLU A 57 -4.95 1.56 -2.83
CA GLU A 57 -3.86 1.20 -3.73
C GLU A 57 -2.59 1.82 -3.19
N ALA A 58 -1.48 1.10 -3.26
CA ALA A 58 -0.19 1.64 -2.88
C ALA A 58 0.88 1.19 -3.85
N ASN A 59 1.77 2.13 -4.19
CA ASN A 59 2.93 1.89 -5.03
C ASN A 59 4.16 2.25 -4.22
N LEU A 60 5.04 1.26 -4.01
CA LEU A 60 6.29 1.47 -3.30
C LEU A 60 7.43 1.54 -4.31
N GLU A 61 8.16 2.64 -4.29
CA GLU A 61 9.36 2.76 -5.10
C GLU A 61 10.54 2.22 -4.32
N VAL A 62 11.21 1.22 -4.88
CA VAL A 62 12.39 0.60 -4.29
C VAL A 62 13.56 0.78 -5.25
N PRO A 63 14.82 0.49 -4.83
CA PRO A 63 15.98 0.74 -5.68
C PRO A 63 15.88 0.10 -7.06
N GLN A 64 16.65 0.67 -8.02
CA GLN A 64 16.71 0.22 -9.41
C GLN A 64 15.43 0.49 -10.19
N LYS A 65 14.71 1.55 -9.81
CA LYS A 65 13.48 1.98 -10.49
C LYS A 65 12.40 0.89 -10.50
N HIS A 66 12.41 0.04 -9.48
CA HIS A 66 11.42 -1.02 -9.37
C HIS A 66 10.22 -0.53 -8.53
N ILE A 67 9.02 -0.88 -8.95
CA ILE A 67 7.79 -0.53 -8.26
C ILE A 67 7.11 -1.80 -7.76
N ILE A 68 6.79 -1.80 -6.48
CA ILE A 68 5.99 -2.86 -5.86
C ILE A 68 4.62 -2.29 -5.60
N ARG A 69 3.59 -2.96 -6.10
CA ARG A 69 2.23 -2.41 -6.11
C ARG A 69 1.22 -3.42 -5.60
N ALA A 70 0.22 -2.91 -4.87
CA ALA A 70 -0.93 -3.70 -4.46
C ALA A 70 -2.18 -2.84 -4.42
N GLU A 71 -3.33 -3.46 -4.61
CA GLU A 71 -4.62 -2.79 -4.50
C GLU A 71 -5.67 -3.75 -3.94
N ALA A 72 -6.68 -3.20 -3.30
CA ALA A 72 -7.75 -3.99 -2.72
C ALA A 72 -9.04 -3.17 -2.67
N GLU A 73 -10.16 -3.86 -2.79
CA GLU A 73 -11.50 -3.26 -2.66
C GLU A 73 -12.26 -4.01 -1.58
N ARG A 74 -12.83 -3.27 -0.63
CA ARG A 74 -13.59 -3.85 0.48
C ARG A 74 -14.71 -2.89 0.89
N GLU A 75 -15.67 -3.40 1.62
CA GLU A 75 -16.74 -2.59 2.17
C GLU A 75 -16.26 -1.69 3.31
N ASP A 76 -15.10 -1.97 3.86
CA ASP A 76 -14.47 -1.21 4.93
C ASP A 76 -13.12 -0.73 4.44
N LEU A 77 -12.89 0.60 4.51
CA LEU A 77 -11.64 1.19 4.01
C LEU A 77 -10.42 0.69 4.78
N TYR A 78 -10.54 0.56 6.10
CA TYR A 78 -9.41 0.09 6.92
C TYR A 78 -9.02 -1.34 6.57
N MET A 79 -10.00 -2.17 6.25
CA MET A 79 -9.73 -3.53 5.78
C MET A 79 -9.02 -3.52 4.43
N ALA A 80 -9.42 -2.62 3.53
CA ALA A 80 -8.78 -2.50 2.23
C ALA A 80 -7.30 -2.08 2.40
N ILE A 81 -7.04 -1.10 3.26
CA ILE A 81 -5.68 -0.64 3.53
C ILE A 81 -4.83 -1.76 4.13
N ASN A 82 -5.40 -2.49 5.07
CA ASN A 82 -4.68 -3.58 5.72
C ASN A 82 -4.34 -4.70 4.74
N GLU A 83 -5.27 -5.02 3.84
CA GLU A 83 -5.03 -6.02 2.81
C GLU A 83 -3.91 -5.60 1.85
N VAL A 84 -3.90 -4.33 1.47
CA VAL A 84 -2.81 -3.77 0.64
C VAL A 84 -1.49 -3.92 1.38
N LYS A 85 -1.45 -3.58 2.66
CA LYS A 85 -0.24 -3.72 3.47
C LYS A 85 0.25 -5.17 3.50
N ASP A 86 -0.66 -6.11 3.71
CA ASP A 86 -0.29 -7.53 3.76
C ASP A 86 0.29 -8.01 2.43
N GLU A 87 -0.31 -7.61 1.32
CA GLU A 87 0.18 -7.98 0.00
C GLU A 87 1.54 -7.36 -0.30
N LEU A 88 1.72 -6.10 0.07
CA LEU A 88 3.01 -5.43 -0.11
C LEU A 88 4.10 -6.11 0.73
N GLN A 89 3.75 -6.54 1.94
CA GLN A 89 4.70 -7.24 2.81
C GLN A 89 5.19 -8.53 2.16
N ILE A 90 4.29 -9.29 1.57
CA ILE A 90 4.64 -10.52 0.86
C ILE A 90 5.57 -10.22 -0.30
N GLN A 91 5.25 -9.20 -1.10
CA GLN A 91 6.05 -8.83 -2.25
C GLN A 91 7.43 -8.31 -1.85
N LEU A 92 7.49 -7.52 -0.76
CA LEU A 92 8.77 -7.00 -0.27
C LEU A 92 9.68 -8.13 0.18
N LYS A 93 9.15 -9.12 0.87
CA LYS A 93 9.94 -10.28 1.29
C LYS A 93 10.49 -11.03 0.08
N LYS A 94 9.67 -11.23 -0.94
CA LYS A 94 10.12 -11.89 -2.16
C LYS A 94 11.19 -11.08 -2.89
N TYR A 95 11.00 -9.77 -2.95
CA TYR A 95 11.97 -8.88 -3.58
C TYR A 95 13.32 -8.93 -2.86
N LYS A 96 13.27 -8.88 -1.55
CA LYS A 96 14.49 -8.97 -0.71
C LYS A 96 15.21 -10.29 -0.92
N GLU A 97 14.48 -11.39 -0.98
CA GLU A 97 15.06 -12.71 -1.24
C GLU A 97 15.72 -12.78 -2.62
N LYS A 98 15.08 -12.21 -3.63
CA LYS A 98 15.63 -12.14 -4.97
C LYS A 98 16.94 -11.38 -5.00
N MET A 99 17.01 -10.26 -4.30
CA MET A 99 18.22 -9.46 -4.22
C MET A 99 19.34 -10.24 -3.56
N ARG A 100 19.04 -10.97 -2.49
CA ARG A 100 20.03 -11.81 -1.80
C ARG A 100 20.50 -12.94 -2.70
N GLY A 101 19.57 -13.54 -3.45
CA GLY A 101 19.90 -14.62 -4.37
C GLY A 101 20.92 -14.24 -5.42
N ASN A 102 20.93 -12.98 -5.82
CA ASN A 102 21.86 -12.48 -6.82
C ASN A 102 23.31 -12.41 -6.33
N PHE A 103 23.54 -12.58 -5.03
CA PHE A 103 24.87 -12.50 -4.45
C PHE A 103 25.44 -13.87 -4.04
N LYS A 104 24.77 -14.93 -4.41
CA LYS A 104 25.19 -16.28 -4.03
C LYS A 104 26.11 -16.97 -5.03
N PHE A 105 26.61 -16.24 -5.98
CA PHE A 105 27.47 -16.82 -7.01
C PHE A 105 28.89 -16.32 -6.93
#